data_f7275bbaaede6a2e0d73b21ec1e6cc99
#
_entry.id   f7275bbaaede6a2e0d73b21ec1e6cc99
#
_cell.length_a   1.000
_cell.length_b   1.000
_cell.length_c   1.000
_cell.angle_alpha   90.00
_cell.angle_beta   90.00
_cell.angle_gamma   90.00
#
_symmetry.space_group_name_H-M   'P 1'
#
loop_
_entity.id
_entity.type
_entity.pdbx_description
1 polymer ?
#
loop_
_entity_poly.entity_id
_entity_poly.type
_entity_poly.pdbx_seq_one_letter_code
_entity_poly.pdbx_strand_id
1 'polypeptide(L)'
;MTVFDASALLAFLSAEEGTDIVESALESGGMCSTANWSEVAQKVLAAGGDWDLSRALLLSYGISLEPVDADDAEWAAHRWRAGEGLSLGDRLCLALAHRTDDEVLTADHTWG
;
A
#
# COMPACT_ATOMS: atom_id res chain seq x y z
N MET A 1 -5.04 -12.75 -3.21
CA MET A 1 -4.82 -11.41 -3.78
C MET A 1 -3.60 -10.78 -3.14
N THR A 2 -3.07 -9.74 -3.74
CA THR A 2 -1.91 -9.03 -3.21
C THR A 2 -2.37 -7.79 -2.46
N VAL A 3 -1.75 -7.51 -1.31
CA VAL A 3 -1.94 -6.25 -0.60
C VAL A 3 -0.76 -5.34 -0.96
N PHE A 4 -1.05 -4.14 -1.47
CA PHE A 4 -0.03 -3.17 -1.85
C PHE A 4 0.20 -2.18 -0.72
N ASP A 5 1.46 -1.96 -0.35
CA ASP A 5 1.79 -0.82 0.50
C ASP A 5 1.96 0.45 -0.35
N ALA A 6 2.14 1.60 0.31
CA ALA A 6 2.29 2.86 -0.40
C ALA A 6 3.55 2.87 -1.28
N SER A 7 4.66 2.28 -0.82
CA SER A 7 5.92 2.29 -1.56
C SER A 7 5.82 1.56 -2.90
N ALA A 8 5.10 0.43 -2.94
CA ALA A 8 4.90 -0.33 -4.17
C ALA A 8 4.12 0.49 -5.20
N LEU A 9 3.02 1.12 -4.78
CA LEU A 9 2.21 1.93 -5.67
C LEU A 9 2.94 3.17 -6.14
N LEU A 10 3.71 3.82 -5.25
CA LEU A 10 4.52 4.99 -5.62
C LEU A 10 5.62 4.62 -6.61
N ALA A 11 6.29 3.49 -6.41
CA ALA A 11 7.31 3.01 -7.34
C ALA A 11 6.72 2.78 -8.74
N PHE A 12 5.53 2.18 -8.80
CA PHE A 12 4.81 1.97 -10.07
C PHE A 12 4.49 3.32 -10.74
N LEU A 13 3.94 4.27 -9.99
CA LEU A 13 3.58 5.59 -10.52
C LEU A 13 4.81 6.37 -11.01
N SER A 14 5.97 6.16 -10.39
CA SER A 14 7.23 6.82 -10.77
C SER A 14 8.00 6.05 -11.85
N ALA A 15 7.47 4.95 -12.34
CA ALA A 15 8.11 4.09 -13.34
C ALA A 15 9.53 3.66 -12.95
N GLU A 16 9.74 3.33 -11.67
CA GLU A 16 11.02 2.86 -11.17
C GLU A 16 11.34 1.45 -11.67
N GLU A 17 12.62 1.04 -11.56
CA GLU A 17 13.03 -0.31 -11.89
C GLU A 17 12.29 -1.34 -11.04
N GLY A 18 11.92 -2.48 -11.62
CA GLY A 18 11.22 -3.54 -10.91
C GLY A 18 9.73 -3.35 -10.82
N THR A 19 9.19 -2.30 -11.43
CA THR A 19 7.74 -2.03 -11.38
C THR A 19 6.92 -3.03 -12.20
N ASP A 20 7.55 -3.83 -13.04
CA ASP A 20 6.88 -4.91 -13.78
C ASP A 20 6.19 -5.89 -12.82
N ILE A 21 6.80 -6.14 -11.67
CA ILE A 21 6.23 -7.01 -10.64
C ILE A 21 4.96 -6.38 -10.08
N VAL A 22 4.99 -5.08 -9.81
CA VAL A 22 3.84 -4.35 -9.29
C VAL A 22 2.72 -4.32 -10.33
N GLU A 23 3.05 -4.03 -11.59
CA GLU A 23 2.07 -4.00 -12.67
C GLU A 23 1.40 -5.36 -12.84
N SER A 24 2.17 -6.45 -12.86
CA SER A 24 1.62 -7.80 -12.95
C SER A 24 0.68 -8.12 -11.79
N ALA A 25 1.05 -7.71 -10.58
CA ALA A 25 0.22 -7.90 -9.40
C ALA A 25 -1.08 -7.07 -9.49
N LEU A 26 -1.00 -5.83 -9.98
CA LEU A 26 -2.18 -4.99 -10.21
C LEU A 26 -3.13 -5.63 -11.21
N GLU A 27 -2.60 -6.18 -12.31
CA GLU A 27 -3.38 -6.86 -13.33
C GLU A 27 -4.08 -8.10 -12.81
N SER A 28 -3.47 -8.79 -11.84
CA SER A 28 -4.04 -9.99 -11.22
C SER A 28 -5.10 -9.66 -10.16
N GLY A 29 -5.26 -8.39 -9.84
CA GLY A 29 -6.16 -7.92 -8.78
C GLY A 29 -5.45 -7.85 -7.43
N GLY A 30 -5.77 -6.81 -6.68
CA GLY A 30 -5.17 -6.61 -5.38
C GLY A 30 -5.94 -5.60 -4.57
N MET A 31 -5.45 -5.32 -3.37
CA MET A 31 -6.10 -4.41 -2.46
C MET A 31 -5.09 -3.49 -1.77
N CYS A 32 -5.59 -2.37 -1.30
CA CYS A 32 -4.80 -1.38 -0.58
C CYS A 32 -5.62 -0.84 0.58
N SER A 33 -5.01 -0.78 1.75
CA SER A 33 -5.62 -0.13 2.90
C SER A 33 -5.82 1.36 2.60
N THR A 34 -6.94 1.93 3.04
CA THR A 34 -7.20 3.36 2.87
C THR A 34 -6.14 4.23 3.55
N ALA A 35 -5.47 3.73 4.59
CA ALA A 35 -4.33 4.42 5.21
C ALA A 35 -3.17 4.57 4.21
N ASN A 36 -2.83 3.50 3.51
CA ASN A 36 -1.76 3.52 2.50
C ASN A 36 -2.19 4.29 1.26
N TRP A 37 -3.45 4.23 0.90
CA TRP A 37 -4.01 5.03 -0.18
C TRP A 37 -3.83 6.52 0.09
N SER A 38 -4.09 6.94 1.33
CA SER A 38 -3.85 8.32 1.76
C SER A 38 -2.37 8.73 1.65
N GLU A 39 -1.47 7.83 2.01
CA GLU A 39 -0.03 8.07 1.88
C GLU A 39 0.38 8.27 0.42
N VAL A 40 -0.15 7.44 -0.49
CA VAL A 40 0.11 7.58 -1.94
C VAL A 40 -0.37 8.93 -2.43
N ALA A 41 -1.61 9.29 -2.13
CA ALA A 41 -2.20 10.57 -2.53
C ALA A 41 -1.38 11.75 -2.02
N GLN A 42 -1.01 11.71 -0.74
CA GLN A 42 -0.22 12.78 -0.10
C GLN A 42 1.12 12.97 -0.81
N LYS A 43 1.83 11.90 -1.11
CA LYS A 43 3.15 11.98 -1.74
C LYS A 43 3.08 12.46 -3.18
N VAL A 44 2.07 12.03 -3.94
CA VAL A 44 1.85 12.53 -5.30
C VAL A 44 1.57 14.02 -5.28
N LEU A 45 0.68 14.48 -4.40
CA LEU A 45 0.33 15.90 -4.27
C LEU A 45 1.53 16.72 -3.80
N ALA A 46 2.29 16.24 -2.83
CA ALA A 46 3.47 16.94 -2.31
C ALA A 46 4.56 17.09 -3.37
N ALA A 47 4.67 16.16 -4.29
CA ALA A 47 5.62 16.23 -5.41
C ALA A 47 5.11 17.06 -6.58
N GLY A 48 3.92 17.66 -6.48
CA GLY A 48 3.32 18.46 -7.56
C GLY A 48 2.72 17.62 -8.67
N GLY A 49 2.46 16.34 -8.42
CA GLY A 49 1.86 15.44 -9.40
C GLY A 49 0.34 15.61 -9.51
N ASP A 50 -0.21 14.98 -10.55
CA ASP A 50 -1.65 14.97 -10.79
C ASP A 50 -2.27 13.75 -10.11
N TRP A 51 -2.81 13.95 -8.91
CA TRP A 51 -3.42 12.86 -8.15
C TRP A 51 -4.64 12.28 -8.86
N ASP A 52 -5.47 13.12 -9.50
CA ASP A 52 -6.67 12.63 -10.17
C ASP A 52 -6.30 11.64 -11.29
N LEU A 53 -5.24 11.95 -12.05
CA LEU A 53 -4.75 11.07 -13.11
C LEU A 53 -4.16 9.78 -12.51
N SER A 54 -3.32 9.90 -11.49
CA SER A 54 -2.72 8.74 -10.80
C SER A 54 -3.79 7.84 -10.21
N ARG A 55 -4.79 8.44 -9.56
CA ARG A 55 -5.92 7.73 -8.98
C ARG A 55 -6.69 6.95 -10.05
N ALA A 56 -7.00 7.60 -11.16
CA ALA A 56 -7.73 6.95 -12.25
C ALA A 56 -6.94 5.78 -12.83
N LEU A 57 -5.63 5.94 -12.97
CA LEU A 57 -4.76 4.86 -13.47
C LEU A 57 -4.80 3.66 -12.53
N LEU A 58 -4.58 3.86 -11.24
CA LEU A 58 -4.58 2.76 -10.26
C LEU A 58 -5.94 2.07 -10.21
N LEU A 59 -7.03 2.85 -10.18
CA LEU A 59 -8.38 2.28 -10.13
C LEU A 59 -8.73 1.52 -11.41
N SER A 60 -8.12 1.87 -12.55
CA SER A 60 -8.35 1.16 -13.81
C SER A 60 -7.91 -0.30 -13.79
N TYR A 61 -6.99 -0.64 -12.89
CA TYR A 61 -6.56 -2.02 -12.68
C TYR A 61 -7.53 -2.82 -11.81
N GLY A 62 -8.53 -2.17 -11.22
CA GLY A 62 -9.51 -2.84 -10.35
C GLY A 62 -9.02 -3.04 -8.92
N ILE A 63 -8.05 -2.23 -8.46
CA ILE A 63 -7.58 -2.30 -7.08
C ILE A 63 -8.74 -2.05 -6.11
N SER A 64 -8.86 -2.89 -5.08
CA SER A 64 -9.88 -2.75 -4.06
C SER A 64 -9.36 -1.92 -2.90
N LEU A 65 -10.05 -0.84 -2.58
CA LEU A 65 -9.69 0.02 -1.44
C LEU A 65 -10.41 -0.49 -0.20
N GLU A 66 -9.65 -0.98 0.76
CA GLU A 66 -10.19 -1.58 1.98
C GLU A 66 -10.09 -0.61 3.15
N PRO A 67 -11.22 -0.23 3.76
CA PRO A 67 -11.20 0.69 4.89
C PRO A 67 -10.46 0.10 6.09
N VAL A 68 -9.75 0.96 6.82
CA VAL A 68 -9.20 0.61 8.13
C VAL A 68 -10.37 0.54 9.11
N ASP A 69 -10.57 -0.62 9.73
CA ASP A 69 -11.58 -0.78 10.76
C ASP A 69 -10.96 -0.79 12.17
N ALA A 70 -11.81 -0.89 13.19
CA ALA A 70 -11.34 -0.87 14.58
C ALA A 70 -10.42 -2.04 14.89
N ASP A 71 -10.72 -3.21 14.35
CA ASP A 71 -9.88 -4.40 14.57
C ASP A 71 -8.51 -4.23 13.94
N ASP A 72 -8.43 -3.65 12.76
CA ASP A 72 -7.16 -3.33 12.09
C ASP A 72 -6.32 -2.37 12.94
N ALA A 73 -6.97 -1.34 13.49
CA ALA A 73 -6.29 -0.34 14.32
C ALA A 73 -5.69 -0.99 15.58
N GLU A 74 -6.45 -1.85 16.24
CA GLU A 74 -5.99 -2.53 17.45
C GLU A 74 -4.93 -3.58 17.13
N TRP A 75 -5.09 -4.31 16.03
CA TRP A 75 -4.07 -5.26 15.58
C TRP A 75 -2.74 -4.55 15.31
N ALA A 76 -2.80 -3.40 14.64
CA ALA A 76 -1.60 -2.60 14.36
C ALA A 76 -0.92 -2.11 15.64
N ALA A 77 -1.69 -1.77 16.67
CA ALA A 77 -1.16 -1.38 17.97
C ALA A 77 -0.42 -2.55 18.63
N HIS A 78 -1.00 -3.74 18.64
CA HIS A 78 -0.38 -4.95 19.20
C HIS A 78 0.87 -5.37 18.40
N ARG A 79 0.91 -5.05 17.13
CA ARG A 79 2.05 -5.40 16.26
C ARG A 79 3.25 -4.48 16.46
N TRP A 80 3.10 -3.36 17.13
CA TRP A 80 4.20 -2.43 17.35
C TRP A 80 5.34 -3.06 18.13
N ARG A 81 6.59 -2.79 17.69
CA ARG A 81 7.81 -3.24 18.36
C ARG A 81 8.81 -2.09 18.38
N ALA A 82 9.40 -1.85 19.55
CA ALA A 82 10.42 -0.82 19.71
C ALA A 82 11.61 -1.12 18.81
N GLY A 83 12.09 -0.11 18.07
CA GLY A 83 13.28 -0.21 17.22
C GLY A 83 13.09 -0.92 15.90
N GLU A 84 11.90 -1.42 15.59
CA GLU A 84 11.64 -2.12 14.33
C GLU A 84 11.55 -1.18 13.13
N GLY A 85 11.13 0.06 13.33
CA GLY A 85 11.05 1.05 12.28
C GLY A 85 9.82 0.99 11.39
N LEU A 86 8.83 0.15 11.73
CA LEU A 86 7.57 0.12 10.99
C LEU A 86 6.68 1.28 11.42
N SER A 87 6.24 2.09 10.46
CA SER A 87 5.30 3.17 10.70
C SER A 87 3.89 2.64 11.01
N LEU A 88 3.00 3.52 11.44
CA LEU A 88 1.60 3.15 11.63
C LEU A 88 0.99 2.69 10.29
N GLY A 89 1.28 3.38 9.19
CA GLY A 89 0.81 2.98 7.85
C GLY A 89 1.29 1.59 7.47
N ASP A 90 2.56 1.27 7.74
CA ASP A 90 3.12 -0.05 7.50
C ASP A 90 2.37 -1.12 8.27
N ARG A 91 2.11 -0.87 9.56
CA ARG A 91 1.41 -1.83 10.43
C ARG A 91 -0.06 -1.98 10.05
N LEU A 92 -0.71 -0.93 9.54
CA LEU A 92 -2.08 -1.02 9.02
C LEU A 92 -2.13 -1.81 7.71
N CYS A 93 -1.10 -1.70 6.88
CA CYS A 93 -0.95 -2.55 5.69
C CYS A 93 -0.85 -4.03 6.10
N LEU A 94 -0.02 -4.31 7.10
CA LEU A 94 0.12 -5.68 7.62
C LEU A 94 -1.17 -6.18 8.26
N ALA A 95 -1.95 -5.29 8.90
CA ALA A 95 -3.25 -5.66 9.48
C ALA A 95 -4.21 -6.14 8.38
N LEU A 96 -4.27 -5.44 7.26
CA LEU A 96 -5.09 -5.84 6.12
C LEU A 96 -4.64 -7.21 5.58
N ALA A 97 -3.33 -7.40 5.40
CA ALA A 97 -2.79 -8.66 4.91
C ALA A 97 -3.09 -9.81 5.87
N HIS A 98 -2.98 -9.57 7.18
CA HIS A 98 -3.32 -10.56 8.20
C HIS A 98 -4.81 -10.94 8.14
N ARG A 99 -5.68 -9.96 8.07
CA ARG A 99 -7.14 -10.16 8.05
C ARG A 99 -7.59 -10.95 6.81
N THR A 100 -6.92 -10.74 5.68
CA THR A 100 -7.29 -11.37 4.41
C THR A 100 -6.45 -12.61 4.09
N ASP A 101 -5.45 -12.92 4.91
CA ASP A 101 -4.49 -14.00 4.68
C ASP A 101 -3.79 -13.88 3.33
N ASP A 102 -3.37 -12.67 3.00
CA ASP A 102 -2.69 -12.34 1.75
C ASP A 102 -1.28 -11.80 2.01
N GLU A 103 -0.46 -11.80 0.97
CA GLU A 103 0.91 -11.28 1.04
C GLU A 103 0.96 -9.80 0.72
N VAL A 104 1.90 -9.10 1.35
CA VAL A 104 2.20 -7.70 1.06
C VAL A 104 3.27 -7.61 -0.01
N LEU A 105 3.00 -6.77 -1.01
CA LEU A 105 4.02 -6.35 -1.97
C LEU A 105 4.50 -4.95 -1.59
N THR A 106 5.79 -4.82 -1.34
CA THR A 106 6.43 -3.57 -0.95
C THR A 106 7.68 -3.30 -1.79
N ALA A 107 7.95 -2.02 -2.05
CA ALA A 107 9.22 -1.58 -2.61
C ALA A 107 10.18 -1.09 -1.52
N ASP A 108 9.77 -1.13 -0.25
CA ASP A 108 10.59 -0.72 0.89
C ASP A 108 11.44 -1.88 1.36
N HIS A 109 12.73 -1.80 1.13
CA HIS A 109 13.68 -2.86 1.46
C HIS A 109 13.93 -3.00 2.97
N THR A 110 13.42 -2.09 3.80
CA THR A 110 13.58 -2.18 5.26
C THR A 110 12.63 -3.18 5.90
N TRP A 111 11.64 -3.64 5.18
CA TRP A 111 10.65 -4.59 5.69
C TRP A 111 11.21 -6.01 5.83
N GLY A 112 12.29 -6.29 5.24
CA GLY A 112 13.08 -7.50 5.34
C GLY A 112 12.34 -8.80 5.60
#